data_d3e0b126c8666e1a58fdbea4ddfe3557
#
_entry.id   d3e0b126c8666e1a58fdbea4ddfe3557
#
_cell.length_a   1.000
_cell.length_b   1.000
_cell.length_c   1.000
_cell.angle_alpha   90.00
_cell.angle_beta   90.00
_cell.angle_gamma   90.00
#
_symmetry.space_group_name_H-M   'P 1'
#
loop_
_entity.id
_entity.type
_entity.pdbx_description
1 polymer ?
#
loop_
_entity_poly.entity_id
_entity_poly.type
_entity_poly.pdbx_seq_one_letter_code
_entity_poly.pdbx_strand_id
1 'polypeptide(L)'
;MFSLPRTGGACVLYRTPHTDYFTRLVQHSEPEQLVSLHDLPLSGGYVVMPFVVSTATPLLFIRPDEISRHPMAEADAEGTGKGENGTSAPVNDATTAGLSLPGSHATDEAEERGRYARSFASAHSRLLHGELQKMVLSRRLHVRHGGLNAYRLFLAACHSRPGCFVALWWTAATGCWLVATPEPLLEQTGSDWHTVALAGTVPYMKEVPPTWSEKNREEQAIVARFIASQLNGIADHLQQSATHVTTAGNICHLCTDFRFSLRHPSDVRALLLRLHPTPAVCGLPRAAARQAILADEASPRRYYAGFSGPLGLEGETRLYVSLRCMEFTPSLATLYAGGGIMPESVEQEEWEETQRKLQTMLRLL
;
A
#
# COMPACT_ATOMS: atom_id res chain seq x y z
N MET A 1 7.52 -17.33 -18.27
CA MET A 1 6.10 -17.05 -18.57
C MET A 1 5.31 -17.08 -17.25
N PHE A 2 4.70 -15.98 -16.83
CA PHE A 2 3.86 -15.93 -15.65
C PHE A 2 2.54 -16.63 -15.97
N SER A 3 2.35 -17.85 -15.47
CA SER A 3 1.08 -18.55 -15.52
C SER A 3 0.46 -18.58 -14.14
N LEU A 4 -0.78 -18.11 -14.02
CA LEU A 4 -1.56 -18.27 -12.80
C LEU A 4 -1.73 -19.77 -12.51
N PRO A 5 -1.66 -20.22 -11.23
CA PRO A 5 -1.92 -21.60 -10.87
C PRO A 5 -3.31 -22.01 -11.38
N ARG A 6 -3.44 -23.20 -11.93
CA ARG A 6 -4.66 -23.65 -12.63
C ARG A 6 -5.87 -23.86 -11.73
N THR A 7 -5.69 -24.13 -10.42
CA THR A 7 -6.78 -24.29 -9.43
C THR A 7 -6.24 -24.13 -8.01
N GLY A 8 -6.89 -23.30 -7.21
CA GLY A 8 -6.77 -23.27 -5.74
C GLY A 8 -5.47 -22.76 -5.13
N GLY A 9 -4.42 -22.53 -5.89
CA GLY A 9 -3.12 -22.12 -5.37
C GLY A 9 -2.94 -20.60 -5.21
N ALA A 10 -1.72 -20.19 -4.87
CA ALA A 10 -1.28 -18.81 -4.82
C ALA A 10 -0.05 -18.56 -5.69
N CYS A 11 0.03 -17.38 -6.27
CA CYS A 11 1.23 -16.90 -6.91
C CYS A 11 1.52 -15.47 -6.43
N VAL A 12 2.76 -15.23 -6.00
CA VAL A 12 3.22 -13.92 -5.55
C VAL A 12 4.50 -13.58 -6.30
N LEU A 13 4.57 -12.36 -6.82
CA LEU A 13 5.81 -11.73 -7.24
C LEU A 13 6.06 -10.55 -6.33
N TYR A 14 7.26 -10.37 -5.82
CA TYR A 14 7.61 -9.16 -5.09
C TYR A 14 9.06 -8.75 -5.32
N ARG A 15 9.27 -7.44 -5.27
CA ARG A 15 10.59 -6.82 -5.30
C ARG A 15 10.73 -5.89 -4.11
N THR A 16 11.77 -6.07 -3.32
CA THR A 16 12.12 -5.15 -2.22
C THR A 16 12.77 -3.88 -2.79
N PRO A 17 12.70 -2.74 -2.08
CA PRO A 17 13.30 -1.49 -2.55
C PRO A 17 14.79 -1.66 -2.93
N HIS A 18 15.16 -1.02 -4.02
CA HIS A 18 16.56 -0.95 -4.52
C HIS A 18 17.22 -2.28 -4.90
N THR A 19 16.45 -3.38 -5.05
CA THR A 19 16.99 -4.62 -5.60
C THR A 19 16.83 -4.69 -7.12
N ASP A 20 17.75 -5.39 -7.77
CA ASP A 20 17.80 -5.63 -9.22
C ASP A 20 17.19 -6.98 -9.63
N TYR A 21 16.53 -7.65 -8.68
CA TYR A 21 15.79 -8.88 -8.88
C TYR A 21 14.42 -8.82 -8.19
N PHE A 22 13.51 -9.66 -8.62
CA PHE A 22 12.27 -9.94 -7.91
C PHE A 22 12.21 -11.42 -7.50
N THR A 23 11.43 -11.71 -6.49
CA THR A 23 11.16 -13.07 -6.01
C THR A 23 9.78 -13.52 -6.48
N ARG A 24 9.70 -14.74 -6.98
CA ARG A 24 8.47 -15.44 -7.31
C ARG A 24 8.22 -16.55 -6.29
N LEU A 25 7.02 -16.55 -5.73
CA LEU A 25 6.52 -17.58 -4.82
C LEU A 25 5.34 -18.29 -5.48
N VAL A 26 5.30 -19.61 -5.38
CA VAL A 26 4.14 -20.43 -5.80
C VAL A 26 3.76 -21.35 -4.68
N GLN A 27 2.49 -21.39 -4.36
CA GLN A 27 1.87 -22.40 -3.52
C GLN A 27 0.83 -23.14 -4.35
N HIS A 28 0.92 -24.48 -4.41
CA HIS A 28 0.03 -25.29 -5.25
C HIS A 28 -1.32 -25.56 -4.60
N SER A 29 -1.34 -25.61 -3.26
CA SER A 29 -2.57 -25.75 -2.47
C SER A 29 -3.19 -24.39 -2.16
N GLU A 30 -4.42 -24.35 -1.65
CA GLU A 30 -5.03 -23.12 -1.16
C GLU A 30 -4.24 -22.55 0.02
N PRO A 31 -4.01 -21.21 0.05
CA PRO A 31 -3.41 -20.56 1.20
C PRO A 31 -4.24 -20.72 2.47
N GLU A 32 -3.55 -20.76 3.59
CA GLU A 32 -4.18 -20.78 4.90
C GLU A 32 -4.95 -19.46 5.12
N GLN A 33 -6.25 -19.56 5.38
CA GLN A 33 -7.12 -18.44 5.71
C GLN A 33 -7.23 -18.32 7.22
N LEU A 34 -6.74 -17.20 7.76
CA LEU A 34 -6.72 -16.95 9.19
C LEU A 34 -7.81 -15.95 9.57
N VAL A 35 -8.39 -16.13 10.75
CA VAL A 35 -9.45 -15.26 11.28
C VAL A 35 -8.90 -14.09 12.08
N SER A 36 -7.63 -14.17 12.50
CA SER A 36 -7.00 -13.15 13.34
C SER A 36 -5.48 -13.13 13.16
N LEU A 37 -4.85 -11.97 13.41
CA LEU A 37 -3.41 -11.85 13.56
C LEU A 37 -2.87 -12.68 14.72
N HIS A 38 -3.69 -13.05 15.70
CA HIS A 38 -3.28 -13.97 16.78
C HIS A 38 -2.90 -15.36 16.29
N ASP A 39 -3.48 -15.78 15.17
CA ASP A 39 -3.24 -17.09 14.57
C ASP A 39 -2.08 -17.07 13.56
N LEU A 40 -1.52 -15.88 13.25
CA LEU A 40 -0.51 -15.71 12.22
C LEU A 40 0.76 -16.48 12.57
N PRO A 41 1.23 -17.40 11.72
CA PRO A 41 2.56 -17.98 11.84
C PRO A 41 3.65 -16.92 11.76
N LEU A 42 4.74 -17.08 12.54
CA LEU A 42 5.78 -16.04 12.64
C LEU A 42 6.93 -16.22 11.64
N SER A 43 6.91 -17.26 10.83
CA SER A 43 7.98 -17.54 9.88
C SER A 43 7.54 -18.44 8.72
N GLY A 44 8.34 -18.39 7.66
CA GLY A 44 8.26 -19.32 6.53
C GLY A 44 7.15 -19.04 5.54
N GLY A 45 6.68 -17.80 5.42
CA GLY A 45 5.63 -17.51 4.46
C GLY A 45 5.51 -16.07 4.01
N TYR A 46 4.49 -15.82 3.20
CA TYR A 46 4.10 -14.49 2.73
C TYR A 46 2.71 -14.15 3.27
N VAL A 47 2.57 -12.99 3.86
CA VAL A 47 1.34 -12.51 4.49
C VAL A 47 0.59 -11.59 3.54
N VAL A 48 -0.73 -11.74 3.47
CA VAL A 48 -1.64 -10.77 2.84
C VAL A 48 -2.74 -10.41 3.85
N MET A 49 -2.58 -9.29 4.51
CA MET A 49 -3.49 -8.77 5.55
C MET A 49 -4.43 -7.74 4.97
N PRO A 50 -5.75 -7.88 5.09
CA PRO A 50 -6.71 -6.84 4.74
C PRO A 50 -6.76 -5.73 5.79
N PHE A 51 -7.42 -4.61 5.48
CA PHE A 51 -7.73 -3.57 6.47
C PHE A 51 -8.61 -4.11 7.61
N VAL A 52 -9.58 -4.95 7.26
CA VAL A 52 -10.42 -5.69 8.20
C VAL A 52 -10.55 -7.13 7.73
N VAL A 53 -10.24 -8.06 8.61
CA VAL A 53 -10.43 -9.49 8.34
C VAL A 53 -11.92 -9.82 8.34
N SER A 54 -12.38 -10.51 7.32
CA SER A 54 -13.73 -11.02 7.16
C SER A 54 -13.74 -12.26 6.25
N THR A 55 -14.87 -12.93 6.13
CA THR A 55 -15.00 -14.05 5.18
C THR A 55 -14.80 -13.62 3.73
N ALA A 56 -15.16 -12.37 3.38
CA ALA A 56 -14.96 -11.82 2.03
C ALA A 56 -13.53 -11.28 1.79
N THR A 57 -12.79 -11.01 2.85
CA THR A 57 -11.41 -10.52 2.81
C THR A 57 -10.62 -11.20 3.94
N PRO A 58 -10.23 -12.48 3.76
CA PRO A 58 -9.48 -13.21 4.76
C PRO A 58 -8.05 -12.70 4.90
N LEU A 59 -7.47 -12.86 6.09
CA LEU A 59 -6.03 -12.82 6.27
C LEU A 59 -5.45 -14.09 5.68
N LEU A 60 -4.52 -13.97 4.74
CA LEU A 60 -3.87 -15.12 4.12
C LEU A 60 -2.44 -15.28 4.60
N PHE A 61 -2.06 -16.53 4.84
CA PHE A 61 -0.67 -16.93 5.00
C PHE A 61 -0.31 -17.93 3.89
N ILE A 62 0.56 -17.50 2.98
CA ILE A 62 0.99 -18.28 1.81
C ILE A 62 2.30 -18.97 2.19
N ARG A 63 2.30 -20.30 2.18
CA ARG A 63 3.49 -21.15 2.38
C ARG A 63 3.99 -21.62 1.02
N PRO A 64 5.04 -21.02 0.46
CA PRO A 64 5.46 -21.34 -0.89
C PRO A 64 6.03 -22.78 -0.97
N ASP A 65 5.57 -23.53 -1.97
CA ASP A 65 6.19 -24.80 -2.39
C ASP A 65 7.41 -24.54 -3.28
N GLU A 66 7.40 -23.39 -4.01
CA GLU A 66 8.49 -22.95 -4.87
C GLU A 66 8.87 -21.51 -4.58
N ILE A 67 10.17 -21.27 -4.49
CA ILE A 67 10.77 -19.92 -4.40
C ILE A 67 11.80 -19.79 -5.50
N SER A 68 11.70 -18.74 -6.31
CA SER A 68 12.70 -18.43 -7.33
C SER A 68 12.97 -16.94 -7.42
N ARG A 69 14.23 -16.58 -7.71
CA ARG A 69 14.67 -15.18 -7.91
C ARG A 69 14.99 -14.96 -9.37
N HIS A 70 14.53 -13.84 -9.90
CA HIS A 70 14.64 -13.49 -11.32
C HIS A 70 15.26 -12.11 -11.45
N PRO A 71 16.41 -11.97 -12.13
CA PRO A 71 16.99 -10.68 -12.44
C PRO A 71 16.03 -9.80 -13.26
N MET A 72 15.93 -8.52 -12.93
CA MET A 72 15.07 -7.59 -13.67
C MET A 72 15.46 -7.49 -15.14
N ALA A 73 16.76 -7.51 -15.46
CA ALA A 73 17.26 -7.43 -16.82
C ALA A 73 16.84 -8.61 -17.72
N GLU A 74 16.72 -9.81 -17.15
CA GLU A 74 16.27 -11.00 -17.90
C GLU A 74 14.75 -10.98 -18.13
N ALA A 75 14.00 -10.48 -17.13
CA ALA A 75 12.56 -10.34 -17.23
C ALA A 75 12.13 -9.38 -18.35
N ASP A 76 12.90 -8.36 -18.62
CA ASP A 76 12.68 -7.43 -19.74
C ASP A 76 12.84 -8.11 -21.11
N ALA A 77 13.80 -9.01 -21.24
CA ALA A 77 14.02 -9.75 -22.47
C ALA A 77 12.87 -10.72 -22.79
N GLU A 78 12.26 -11.36 -21.78
CA GLU A 78 11.07 -12.21 -21.94
C GLU A 78 9.81 -11.39 -22.27
N GLY A 79 9.69 -10.17 -21.72
CA GLY A 79 8.58 -9.25 -21.97
C GLY A 79 8.56 -8.68 -23.40
N THR A 80 9.71 -8.68 -24.09
CA THR A 80 9.87 -8.20 -25.48
C THR A 80 9.69 -9.30 -26.55
N GLY A 81 9.42 -10.55 -26.15
CA GLY A 81 9.13 -11.66 -27.08
C GLY A 81 7.99 -11.27 -28.02
N LYS A 82 8.30 -11.16 -29.30
CA LYS A 82 7.46 -10.78 -30.43
C LYS A 82 6.16 -11.60 -30.46
N GLY A 83 5.06 -11.02 -30.00
CA GLY A 83 3.75 -11.32 -30.54
C GLY A 83 3.68 -10.60 -31.89
N GLU A 84 3.54 -11.35 -32.97
CA GLU A 84 3.32 -10.79 -34.30
C GLU A 84 2.06 -9.90 -34.31
N ASN A 85 2.24 -8.71 -34.89
CA ASN A 85 1.26 -7.69 -35.26
C ASN A 85 0.87 -6.65 -34.17
N GLY A 86 1.39 -5.44 -34.38
CA GLY A 86 0.74 -4.19 -34.03
C GLY A 86 1.55 -3.19 -33.18
N THR A 87 2.28 -2.32 -33.86
CA THR A 87 2.69 -0.95 -33.50
C THR A 87 3.17 -0.67 -32.08
N SER A 88 4.48 -0.64 -31.93
CA SER A 88 5.19 0.02 -30.84
C SER A 88 5.06 1.54 -30.93
N ALA A 89 4.44 2.19 -29.95
CA ALA A 89 4.62 3.62 -29.72
C ALA A 89 5.71 3.84 -28.67
N PRO A 90 6.65 4.77 -28.88
CA PRO A 90 7.70 5.09 -27.93
C PRO A 90 7.11 5.85 -26.72
N VAL A 91 7.60 5.53 -25.54
CA VAL A 91 7.33 6.33 -24.33
C VAL A 91 8.13 7.62 -24.47
N ASN A 92 7.50 8.67 -24.95
CA ASN A 92 8.08 10.02 -24.94
C ASN A 92 7.69 10.74 -23.65
N ASP A 93 8.75 11.23 -23.01
CA ASP A 93 8.73 12.25 -21.97
C ASP A 93 8.10 13.54 -22.54
N ALA A 94 6.89 13.86 -22.11
CA ALA A 94 6.31 15.16 -22.42
C ALA A 94 5.15 15.53 -21.46
N THR A 95 5.40 16.57 -20.67
CA THR A 95 4.49 17.67 -20.32
C THR A 95 3.07 17.33 -19.87
N THR A 96 2.79 17.74 -18.63
CA THR A 96 1.46 18.00 -18.06
C THR A 96 0.52 18.76 -19.03
N ALA A 97 -0.25 18.02 -19.80
CA ALA A 97 -1.43 18.53 -20.51
C ALA A 97 -2.46 17.40 -20.56
N GLY A 98 -3.59 17.60 -19.87
CA GLY A 98 -4.87 16.95 -20.00
C GLY A 98 -4.93 15.58 -20.66
N LEU A 99 -4.71 14.50 -19.94
CA LEU A 99 -5.16 13.17 -20.35
C LEU A 99 -6.70 13.14 -20.25
N SER A 100 -7.37 13.44 -21.36
CA SER A 100 -8.78 13.09 -21.56
C SER A 100 -8.86 11.56 -21.62
N LEU A 101 -9.35 10.95 -20.55
CA LEU A 101 -9.70 9.52 -20.52
C LEU A 101 -10.89 9.29 -21.47
N PRO A 102 -10.98 8.13 -22.16
CA PRO A 102 -12.09 7.86 -23.07
C PRO A 102 -13.45 7.88 -22.35
N GLY A 103 -14.39 8.57 -22.88
CA GLY A 103 -15.78 8.93 -22.58
C GLY A 103 -16.70 8.15 -21.64
N SER A 104 -16.23 7.21 -20.78
CA SER A 104 -17.08 6.50 -19.80
C SER A 104 -16.86 6.91 -18.34
N HIS A 105 -15.90 7.80 -18.06
CA HIS A 105 -15.44 8.12 -16.70
C HIS A 105 -16.11 9.33 -16.03
N ALA A 106 -16.70 10.25 -16.79
CA ALA A 106 -17.22 11.50 -16.24
C ALA A 106 -18.42 11.32 -15.29
N THR A 107 -19.30 10.37 -15.55
CA THR A 107 -20.44 10.06 -14.69
C THR A 107 -20.00 9.35 -13.40
N ASP A 108 -19.06 8.40 -13.51
CA ASP A 108 -18.52 7.69 -12.35
C ASP A 108 -17.71 8.62 -11.45
N GLU A 109 -16.98 9.58 -12.02
CA GLU A 109 -16.17 10.54 -11.26
C GLU A 109 -17.02 11.55 -10.50
N ALA A 110 -18.08 12.08 -11.10
CA ALA A 110 -19.00 13.00 -10.44
C ALA A 110 -19.75 12.33 -9.28
N GLU A 111 -20.17 11.08 -9.44
CA GLU A 111 -20.81 10.31 -8.40
C GLU A 111 -19.83 10.00 -7.26
N GLU A 112 -18.59 9.61 -7.59
CA GLU A 112 -17.56 9.35 -6.60
C GLU A 112 -17.16 10.63 -5.86
N ARG A 113 -17.11 11.78 -6.54
CA ARG A 113 -16.89 13.09 -5.93
C ARG A 113 -17.98 13.42 -4.90
N GLY A 114 -19.23 13.17 -5.24
CA GLY A 114 -20.35 13.36 -4.31
C GLY A 114 -20.32 12.40 -3.12
N ARG A 115 -19.92 11.14 -3.33
CA ARG A 115 -19.73 10.17 -2.23
C ARG A 115 -18.61 10.61 -1.30
N TYR A 116 -17.46 10.99 -1.86
CA TYR A 116 -16.32 11.47 -1.09
C TYR A 116 -16.68 12.70 -0.24
N ALA A 117 -17.37 13.68 -0.81
CA ALA A 117 -17.79 14.89 -0.11
C ALA A 117 -18.70 14.58 1.10
N ARG A 118 -19.63 13.63 0.98
CA ARG A 118 -20.46 13.19 2.12
C ARG A 118 -19.64 12.50 3.20
N SER A 119 -18.75 11.59 2.81
CA SER A 119 -17.87 10.89 3.76
C SER A 119 -16.90 11.87 4.45
N PHE A 120 -16.40 12.86 3.69
CA PHE A 120 -15.56 13.93 4.25
C PHE A 120 -16.32 14.76 5.28
N ALA A 121 -17.54 15.19 4.97
CA ALA A 121 -18.35 15.99 5.89
C ALA A 121 -18.62 15.25 7.21
N SER A 122 -18.90 13.93 7.17
CA SER A 122 -19.07 13.10 8.35
C SER A 122 -17.78 13.00 9.16
N ALA A 123 -16.67 12.64 8.52
CA ALA A 123 -15.36 12.53 9.16
C ALA A 123 -14.91 13.86 9.80
N HIS A 124 -15.05 14.96 9.05
CA HIS A 124 -14.65 16.29 9.49
C HIS A 124 -15.51 16.78 10.69
N SER A 125 -16.81 16.49 10.69
CA SER A 125 -17.67 16.78 11.84
C SER A 125 -17.18 16.10 13.12
N ARG A 126 -16.79 14.81 13.05
CA ARG A 126 -16.25 14.07 14.20
C ARG A 126 -14.93 14.67 14.72
N LEU A 127 -14.08 15.14 13.81
CA LEU A 127 -12.84 15.82 14.16
C LEU A 127 -13.10 17.15 14.86
N LEU A 128 -14.02 17.98 14.36
CA LEU A 128 -14.39 19.26 14.95
C LEU A 128 -15.05 19.13 16.34
N HIS A 129 -15.77 18.01 16.58
CA HIS A 129 -16.34 17.70 17.89
C HIS A 129 -15.36 17.02 18.85
N GLY A 130 -14.12 16.77 18.42
CA GLY A 130 -13.09 16.15 19.27
C GLY A 130 -13.27 14.63 19.49
N GLU A 131 -14.19 13.98 18.75
CA GLU A 131 -14.36 12.52 18.80
C GLU A 131 -13.13 11.80 18.23
N LEU A 132 -12.49 12.42 17.23
CA LEU A 132 -11.27 11.96 16.57
C LEU A 132 -10.20 13.05 16.56
N GLN A 133 -8.95 12.66 16.62
CA GLN A 133 -7.79 13.54 16.41
C GLN A 133 -7.38 13.57 14.94
N LYS A 134 -7.50 12.44 14.28
CA LYS A 134 -7.17 12.21 12.86
C LYS A 134 -8.01 11.06 12.33
N MET A 135 -8.39 11.14 11.06
CA MET A 135 -8.99 10.03 10.32
C MET A 135 -8.44 10.00 8.90
N VAL A 136 -8.13 8.82 8.39
CA VAL A 136 -7.81 8.65 6.97
C VAL A 136 -9.07 8.31 6.22
N LEU A 137 -9.43 9.12 5.23
CA LEU A 137 -10.56 8.87 4.35
C LEU A 137 -10.06 8.35 3.01
N SER A 138 -10.63 7.25 2.55
CA SER A 138 -10.25 6.65 1.27
C SER A 138 -11.37 6.70 0.24
N ARG A 139 -10.97 6.56 -1.02
CA ARG A 139 -11.86 6.40 -2.17
C ARG A 139 -11.30 5.45 -3.21
N ARG A 140 -12.15 5.06 -4.15
CA ARG A 140 -11.81 4.17 -5.26
C ARG A 140 -12.00 4.86 -6.59
N LEU A 141 -11.23 4.40 -7.59
CA LEU A 141 -11.44 4.75 -8.99
C LEU A 141 -11.53 3.46 -9.80
N HIS A 142 -12.59 3.33 -10.56
CA HIS A 142 -12.80 2.21 -11.46
C HIS A 142 -12.36 2.57 -12.88
N VAL A 143 -11.51 1.73 -13.47
CA VAL A 143 -11.01 1.90 -14.84
C VAL A 143 -11.30 0.66 -15.65
N ARG A 144 -12.12 0.79 -16.69
CA ARG A 144 -12.39 -0.30 -17.65
C ARG A 144 -11.20 -0.49 -18.56
N HIS A 145 -10.90 -1.74 -18.93
CA HIS A 145 -9.81 -2.08 -19.83
C HIS A 145 -10.16 -3.30 -20.72
N GLY A 146 -9.48 -3.42 -21.85
CA GLY A 146 -9.66 -4.53 -22.80
C GLY A 146 -8.80 -5.77 -22.54
N GLY A 147 -8.22 -5.88 -21.33
CA GLY A 147 -7.28 -6.93 -20.94
C GLY A 147 -5.95 -6.33 -20.49
N LEU A 148 -5.55 -6.63 -19.26
CA LEU A 148 -4.28 -6.21 -18.66
C LEU A 148 -3.39 -7.44 -18.47
N ASN A 149 -2.12 -7.27 -18.79
CA ASN A 149 -1.13 -8.27 -18.44
C ASN A 149 -0.53 -7.93 -17.06
N ALA A 150 -0.95 -8.67 -16.03
CA ALA A 150 -0.53 -8.47 -14.64
C ALA A 150 0.99 -8.46 -14.47
N TYR A 151 1.70 -9.35 -15.18
CA TYR A 151 3.16 -9.43 -15.12
C TYR A 151 3.83 -8.19 -15.70
N ARG A 152 3.36 -7.69 -16.85
CA ARG A 152 3.88 -6.44 -17.44
C ARG A 152 3.63 -5.24 -16.53
N LEU A 153 2.46 -5.17 -15.90
CA LEU A 153 2.17 -4.12 -14.93
C LEU A 153 3.10 -4.18 -13.71
N PHE A 154 3.40 -5.39 -13.22
CA PHE A 154 4.36 -5.59 -12.14
C PHE A 154 5.76 -5.10 -12.54
N LEU A 155 6.27 -5.48 -13.72
CA LEU A 155 7.57 -5.04 -14.21
C LEU A 155 7.59 -3.51 -14.39
N ALA A 156 6.57 -2.92 -15.01
CA ALA A 156 6.45 -1.47 -15.16
C ALA A 156 6.45 -0.73 -13.81
N ALA A 157 5.76 -1.28 -12.79
CA ALA A 157 5.80 -0.74 -11.43
C ALA A 157 7.19 -0.85 -10.81
N CYS A 158 7.90 -1.97 -11.01
CA CYS A 158 9.27 -2.16 -10.54
C CYS A 158 10.23 -1.14 -11.16
N HIS A 159 10.19 -0.94 -12.47
CA HIS A 159 11.06 0.02 -13.16
C HIS A 159 10.78 1.46 -12.79
N SER A 160 9.50 1.84 -12.75
CA SER A 160 9.12 3.22 -12.46
C SER A 160 9.30 3.62 -10.99
N ARG A 161 9.49 2.67 -10.07
CA ARG A 161 9.54 2.90 -8.61
C ARG A 161 10.61 2.08 -7.91
N PRO A 162 11.91 2.34 -8.19
CA PRO A 162 13.01 1.55 -7.61
C PRO A 162 13.05 1.58 -6.07
N GLY A 163 12.61 2.69 -5.44
CA GLY A 163 12.57 2.86 -4.00
C GLY A 163 11.31 2.33 -3.31
N CYS A 164 10.41 1.64 -4.03
CA CYS A 164 9.20 1.07 -3.44
C CYS A 164 9.28 -0.45 -3.31
N PHE A 165 8.59 -0.98 -2.32
CA PHE A 165 8.20 -2.39 -2.33
C PHE A 165 7.09 -2.57 -3.36
N VAL A 166 7.32 -3.47 -4.32
CA VAL A 166 6.34 -3.79 -5.36
C VAL A 166 5.94 -5.24 -5.20
N ALA A 167 4.64 -5.50 -5.12
CA ALA A 167 4.11 -6.86 -5.02
C ALA A 167 2.90 -7.05 -5.94
N LEU A 168 2.87 -8.18 -6.60
CA LEU A 168 1.73 -8.70 -7.33
C LEU A 168 1.37 -10.03 -6.73
N TRP A 169 0.12 -10.20 -6.28
CA TRP A 169 -0.34 -11.51 -5.84
C TRP A 169 -1.67 -11.88 -6.47
N TRP A 170 -1.87 -13.17 -6.60
CA TRP A 170 -3.12 -13.75 -7.00
C TRP A 170 -3.44 -14.96 -6.12
N THR A 171 -4.67 -15.04 -5.64
CA THR A 171 -5.28 -16.22 -5.05
C THR A 171 -6.76 -16.25 -5.43
N ALA A 172 -7.41 -17.42 -5.33
CA ALA A 172 -8.85 -17.51 -5.55
C ALA A 172 -9.66 -16.64 -4.56
N ALA A 173 -9.17 -16.51 -3.31
CA ALA A 173 -9.85 -15.73 -2.26
C ALA A 173 -9.67 -14.21 -2.42
N THR A 174 -8.51 -13.74 -2.89
CA THR A 174 -8.22 -12.30 -2.98
C THR A 174 -8.52 -11.69 -4.34
N GLY A 175 -8.49 -12.48 -5.41
CA GLY A 175 -8.31 -11.97 -6.77
C GLY A 175 -6.87 -11.50 -7.01
N CYS A 176 -6.66 -10.69 -8.04
CA CYS A 176 -5.36 -10.19 -8.45
C CYS A 176 -5.12 -8.76 -7.93
N TRP A 177 -4.01 -8.55 -7.25
CA TRP A 177 -3.63 -7.26 -6.65
C TRP A 177 -2.22 -6.87 -7.03
N LEU A 178 -2.03 -5.58 -7.36
CA LEU A 178 -0.73 -4.96 -7.53
C LEU A 178 -0.57 -3.82 -6.50
N VAL A 179 0.55 -3.82 -5.81
CA VAL A 179 0.93 -2.81 -4.81
C VAL A 179 2.29 -2.24 -5.15
N ALA A 180 2.49 -0.93 -5.01
CA ALA A 180 3.79 -0.27 -5.16
C ALA A 180 3.95 0.80 -4.08
N THR A 181 4.34 0.40 -2.89
CA THR A 181 4.30 1.20 -1.67
C THR A 181 5.69 1.58 -1.16
N PRO A 182 5.88 2.83 -0.70
CA PRO A 182 7.13 3.25 -0.05
C PRO A 182 7.12 3.01 1.47
N GLU A 183 6.03 2.50 2.06
CA GLU A 183 5.81 2.51 3.50
C GLU A 183 6.03 1.12 4.11
N PRO A 184 7.19 0.86 4.74
CA PRO A 184 7.38 -0.34 5.55
C PRO A 184 6.51 -0.26 6.81
N LEU A 185 5.76 -1.34 7.08
CA LEU A 185 5.12 -1.54 8.37
C LEU A 185 6.13 -2.09 9.38
N LEU A 186 6.90 -3.09 8.96
CA LEU A 186 7.89 -3.74 9.81
C LEU A 186 8.90 -4.49 8.95
N GLU A 187 10.18 -4.18 9.13
CA GLU A 187 11.29 -4.85 8.46
C GLU A 187 12.26 -5.42 9.48
N GLN A 188 12.92 -6.52 9.13
CA GLN A 188 13.96 -7.16 9.93
C GLN A 188 15.21 -7.38 9.08
N THR A 189 16.36 -7.05 9.66
CA THR A 189 17.69 -7.39 9.12
C THR A 189 18.56 -7.92 10.27
N GLY A 190 18.79 -9.21 10.27
CA GLY A 190 19.44 -9.89 11.42
C GLY A 190 18.58 -9.75 12.69
N SER A 191 19.15 -9.15 13.74
CA SER A 191 18.44 -8.84 15.00
C SER A 191 17.71 -7.50 14.99
N ASP A 192 18.00 -6.65 14.00
CA ASP A 192 17.52 -5.26 13.94
C ASP A 192 16.17 -5.16 13.25
N TRP A 193 15.27 -4.48 13.91
CA TRP A 193 13.93 -4.18 13.40
C TRP A 193 13.81 -2.71 13.05
N HIS A 194 12.99 -2.45 12.03
CA HIS A 194 12.75 -1.11 11.52
C HIS A 194 11.27 -0.91 11.21
N THR A 195 10.76 0.26 11.55
CA THR A 195 9.45 0.78 11.14
C THR A 195 9.54 2.27 10.94
N VAL A 196 8.56 2.87 10.29
CA VAL A 196 8.54 4.31 10.01
C VAL A 196 7.23 4.96 10.38
N ALA A 197 7.27 6.24 10.77
CA ALA A 197 6.14 7.14 10.75
C ALA A 197 6.19 7.95 9.45
N LEU A 198 5.33 7.62 8.49
CA LEU A 198 5.25 8.26 7.19
C LEU A 198 3.89 8.95 7.04
N ALA A 199 3.86 10.29 7.05
CA ALA A 199 2.64 11.07 6.87
C ALA A 199 2.97 12.50 6.44
N GLY A 200 1.92 13.30 6.12
CA GLY A 200 2.09 14.58 5.45
C GLY A 200 2.48 14.36 3.99
N THR A 201 1.77 15.01 3.07
CA THR A 201 2.00 14.83 1.64
C THR A 201 2.04 16.17 0.93
N VAL A 202 3.08 16.40 0.14
CA VAL A 202 3.16 17.55 -0.77
C VAL A 202 3.65 17.08 -2.14
N PRO A 203 3.34 17.80 -3.23
CA PRO A 203 3.90 17.49 -4.55
C PRO A 203 5.43 17.56 -4.54
N TYR A 204 6.07 16.62 -5.21
CA TYR A 204 7.49 16.71 -5.51
C TYR A 204 7.70 17.62 -6.72
N MET A 205 8.52 18.64 -6.58
CA MET A 205 8.96 19.50 -7.66
C MET A 205 10.49 19.46 -7.70
N LYS A 206 11.03 19.11 -8.88
CA LYS A 206 12.48 19.04 -9.07
C LYS A 206 13.12 20.40 -8.72
N GLU A 207 14.20 20.35 -7.95
CA GLU A 207 14.98 21.54 -7.53
C GLU A 207 14.25 22.55 -6.62
N VAL A 208 13.03 22.25 -6.19
CA VAL A 208 12.28 23.08 -5.25
C VAL A 208 12.11 22.31 -3.93
N PRO A 209 12.69 22.79 -2.81
CA PRO A 209 12.47 22.18 -1.51
C PRO A 209 10.98 22.17 -1.14
N PRO A 210 10.44 21.05 -0.63
CA PRO A 210 9.04 20.99 -0.24
C PRO A 210 8.76 21.92 0.95
N THR A 211 7.65 22.66 0.87
CA THR A 211 7.15 23.47 1.98
C THR A 211 6.06 22.70 2.73
N TRP A 212 6.18 22.66 4.05
CA TRP A 212 5.30 21.90 4.93
C TRP A 212 4.41 22.85 5.74
N SER A 213 3.10 22.64 5.66
CA SER A 213 2.13 23.30 6.52
C SER A 213 2.21 22.78 7.96
N GLU A 214 1.65 23.51 8.92
CA GLU A 214 1.49 23.05 10.31
C GLU A 214 0.67 21.75 10.36
N LYS A 215 -0.40 21.67 9.57
CA LYS A 215 -1.21 20.45 9.41
C LYS A 215 -0.35 19.26 9.02
N ASN A 216 0.53 19.37 8.01
CA ASN A 216 1.37 18.25 7.57
C ASN A 216 2.34 17.80 8.68
N ARG A 217 2.90 18.75 9.44
CA ARG A 217 3.81 18.46 10.54
C ARG A 217 3.10 17.77 11.69
N GLU A 218 1.92 18.26 12.08
CA GLU A 218 1.12 17.65 13.15
C GLU A 218 0.60 16.28 12.74
N GLU A 219 0.16 16.11 11.49
CA GLU A 219 -0.25 14.81 10.95
C GLU A 219 0.86 13.77 11.10
N GLN A 220 2.09 14.12 10.75
CA GLN A 220 3.24 13.24 10.88
C GLN A 220 3.62 13.01 12.35
N ALA A 221 3.60 14.05 13.18
CA ALA A 221 3.92 13.97 14.60
C ALA A 221 2.95 13.04 15.35
N ILE A 222 1.65 13.03 15.01
CA ILE A 222 0.65 12.09 15.54
C ILE A 222 1.09 10.64 15.26
N VAL A 223 1.50 10.34 14.03
CA VAL A 223 1.92 8.97 13.66
C VAL A 223 3.21 8.60 14.39
N ALA A 224 4.18 9.51 14.47
CA ALA A 224 5.45 9.26 15.16
C ALA A 224 5.23 9.00 16.66
N ARG A 225 4.44 9.81 17.35
CA ARG A 225 4.09 9.60 18.76
C ARG A 225 3.38 8.27 18.98
N PHE A 226 2.46 7.91 18.08
CA PHE A 226 1.78 6.61 18.14
C PHE A 226 2.79 5.47 18.05
N ILE A 227 3.63 5.43 17.01
CA ILE A 227 4.62 4.34 16.83
C ILE A 227 5.55 4.24 18.03
N ALA A 228 6.11 5.36 18.51
CA ALA A 228 6.95 5.38 19.70
C ALA A 228 6.24 4.76 20.93
N SER A 229 4.94 5.08 21.11
CA SER A 229 4.15 4.51 22.20
C SER A 229 3.92 3.01 22.08
N GLN A 230 3.75 2.50 20.83
CA GLN A 230 3.55 1.06 20.60
C GLN A 230 4.83 0.25 20.81
N LEU A 231 6.00 0.85 20.58
CA LEU A 231 7.30 0.22 20.79
C LEU A 231 7.68 0.15 22.28
N ASN A 232 7.10 1.01 23.12
CA ASN A 232 7.38 1.02 24.55
C ASN A 232 7.04 -0.34 25.20
N GLY A 233 7.99 -0.88 25.98
CA GLY A 233 7.86 -2.13 26.70
C GLY A 233 8.03 -3.41 25.87
N ILE A 234 8.23 -3.29 24.52
CA ILE A 234 8.44 -4.43 23.61
C ILE A 234 9.78 -4.31 22.85
N ALA A 235 10.25 -3.08 22.65
CA ALA A 235 11.50 -2.78 21.97
C ALA A 235 12.62 -2.45 22.97
N ASP A 236 13.81 -2.91 22.66
CA ASP A 236 15.07 -2.51 23.29
C ASP A 236 15.94 -1.77 22.26
N HIS A 237 16.90 -0.97 22.76
CA HIS A 237 17.82 -0.17 21.93
C HIS A 237 17.10 0.74 20.91
N LEU A 238 15.92 1.27 21.29
CA LEU A 238 15.12 2.11 20.41
C LEU A 238 15.88 3.39 20.03
N GLN A 239 16.06 3.56 18.72
CA GLN A 239 16.60 4.75 18.10
C GLN A 239 15.51 5.38 17.22
N GLN A 240 15.29 6.67 17.40
CA GLN A 240 14.36 7.45 16.61
C GLN A 240 15.14 8.53 15.84
N SER A 241 14.98 8.60 14.52
CA SER A 241 15.59 9.66 13.73
C SER A 241 14.92 11.02 13.95
N ALA A 242 15.60 12.10 13.58
CA ALA A 242 14.91 13.35 13.30
C ALA A 242 13.95 13.14 12.12
N THR A 243 12.86 13.92 12.09
CA THR A 243 11.94 13.93 10.95
C THR A 243 12.65 14.48 9.72
N HIS A 244 12.58 13.77 8.60
CA HIS A 244 13.20 14.12 7.33
C HIS A 244 12.22 13.95 6.18
N VAL A 245 12.61 14.44 5.01
CA VAL A 245 11.81 14.31 3.78
C VAL A 245 12.19 13.03 3.05
N THR A 246 11.20 12.27 2.62
CA THR A 246 11.36 11.17 1.69
C THR A 246 10.48 11.36 0.46
N THR A 247 10.90 10.81 -0.67
CA THR A 247 10.21 10.98 -1.96
C THR A 247 9.69 9.65 -2.46
N ALA A 248 8.44 9.63 -2.90
CA ALA A 248 7.81 8.47 -3.51
C ALA A 248 7.14 8.88 -4.85
N GLY A 249 7.87 8.72 -5.94
CA GLY A 249 7.40 9.14 -7.26
C GLY A 249 7.29 10.67 -7.38
N ASN A 250 6.07 11.17 -7.57
CA ASN A 250 5.77 12.60 -7.75
C ASN A 250 5.32 13.32 -6.47
N ILE A 251 5.54 12.73 -5.31
CA ILE A 251 5.16 13.30 -4.01
C ILE A 251 6.27 13.11 -2.97
N CYS A 252 6.32 14.05 -2.02
CA CYS A 252 7.17 13.99 -0.83
C CYS A 252 6.32 13.70 0.40
N HIS A 253 6.93 13.03 1.37
CA HIS A 253 6.38 12.78 2.69
C HIS A 253 7.37 13.18 3.78
N LEU A 254 6.85 13.49 4.96
CA LEU A 254 7.64 13.56 6.19
C LEU A 254 7.78 12.14 6.76
N CYS A 255 8.99 11.78 7.16
CA CYS A 255 9.35 10.46 7.66
C CYS A 255 10.16 10.55 8.95
N THR A 256 9.88 9.65 9.89
CA THR A 256 10.69 9.39 11.07
C THR A 256 10.96 7.90 11.13
N ASP A 257 12.22 7.50 11.15
CA ASP A 257 12.63 6.10 11.29
C ASP A 257 12.69 5.69 12.75
N PHE A 258 12.31 4.45 13.01
CA PHE A 258 12.45 3.77 14.29
C PHE A 258 13.24 2.48 14.08
N ARG A 259 14.42 2.37 14.70
CA ARG A 259 15.27 1.18 14.70
C ARG A 259 15.36 0.64 16.11
N PHE A 260 15.22 -0.67 16.27
CA PHE A 260 15.17 -1.30 17.58
C PHE A 260 15.48 -2.81 17.48
N SER A 261 15.69 -3.45 18.62
CA SER A 261 15.62 -4.90 18.74
C SER A 261 14.37 -5.31 19.53
N LEU A 262 13.84 -6.50 19.29
CA LEU A 262 12.75 -7.03 20.10
C LEU A 262 13.32 -7.74 21.32
N ARG A 263 12.66 -7.59 22.48
CA ARG A 263 13.04 -8.29 23.71
C ARG A 263 12.99 -9.79 23.56
N HIS A 264 11.93 -10.26 22.87
CA HIS A 264 11.77 -11.66 22.54
C HIS A 264 11.36 -11.80 21.07
N PRO A 265 11.89 -12.79 20.33
CA PRO A 265 11.49 -13.02 18.94
C PRO A 265 9.99 -13.27 18.75
N SER A 266 9.31 -13.81 19.78
CA SER A 266 7.84 -14.01 19.77
C SER A 266 7.03 -12.71 19.79
N ASP A 267 7.64 -11.59 20.14
CA ASP A 267 6.97 -10.29 20.26
C ASP A 267 6.56 -9.68 18.91
N VAL A 268 7.04 -10.23 17.80
CA VAL A 268 6.65 -9.80 16.42
C VAL A 268 5.14 -9.78 16.27
N ARG A 269 4.43 -10.81 16.71
CA ARG A 269 2.96 -10.86 16.63
C ARG A 269 2.30 -9.75 17.46
N ALA A 270 2.77 -9.58 18.70
CA ALA A 270 2.28 -8.52 19.58
C ALA A 270 2.54 -7.14 18.97
N LEU A 271 3.71 -6.94 18.34
CA LEU A 271 4.05 -5.70 17.66
C LEU A 271 3.14 -5.44 16.45
N LEU A 272 2.88 -6.45 15.62
CA LEU A 272 1.97 -6.31 14.48
C LEU A 272 0.55 -5.93 14.93
N LEU A 273 0.03 -6.54 16.00
CA LEU A 273 -1.26 -6.18 16.61
C LEU A 273 -1.29 -4.74 17.15
N ARG A 274 -0.17 -4.26 17.69
CA ARG A 274 -0.03 -2.89 18.17
C ARG A 274 0.05 -1.89 17.01
N LEU A 275 0.78 -2.21 15.95
CA LEU A 275 1.02 -1.30 14.83
C LEU A 275 -0.16 -1.26 13.84
N HIS A 276 -0.76 -2.41 13.51
CA HIS A 276 -1.77 -2.45 12.44
C HIS A 276 -3.20 -2.23 12.95
N PRO A 277 -3.98 -1.36 12.25
CA PRO A 277 -3.54 -0.35 11.30
C PRO A 277 -2.94 0.88 12.00
N THR A 278 -1.89 1.48 11.43
CA THR A 278 -1.29 2.72 11.93
C THR A 278 -2.22 3.91 11.72
N PRO A 279 -2.05 5.02 12.45
CA PRO A 279 -2.79 6.25 12.18
C PRO A 279 -2.48 6.89 10.82
N ALA A 280 -1.41 6.46 10.15
CA ALA A 280 -1.08 6.87 8.77
C ALA A 280 -2.14 6.38 7.77
N VAL A 281 -2.83 5.27 8.08
CA VAL A 281 -3.84 4.66 7.21
C VAL A 281 -5.21 4.48 7.89
N CYS A 282 -5.33 4.76 9.20
CA CYS A 282 -6.56 4.63 9.96
C CYS A 282 -6.96 5.95 10.61
N GLY A 283 -6.39 6.27 11.76
CA GLY A 283 -6.66 7.47 12.53
C GLY A 283 -6.51 7.25 14.03
N LEU A 284 -6.82 8.27 14.82
CA LEU A 284 -6.79 8.25 16.28
C LEU A 284 -8.01 8.94 16.89
N PRO A 285 -8.55 8.40 18.03
CA PRO A 285 -8.24 7.10 18.64
C PRO A 285 -8.52 5.94 17.67
N ARG A 286 -7.63 4.94 17.58
CA ARG A 286 -7.65 3.91 16.54
C ARG A 286 -8.98 3.16 16.41
N ALA A 287 -9.58 2.76 17.54
CA ALA A 287 -10.84 2.02 17.53
C ALA A 287 -12.00 2.88 16.99
N ALA A 288 -12.12 4.12 17.47
CA ALA A 288 -13.14 5.07 17.02
C ALA A 288 -12.97 5.43 15.53
N ALA A 289 -11.73 5.72 15.11
CA ALA A 289 -11.43 6.01 13.71
C ALA A 289 -11.77 4.83 12.78
N ARG A 290 -11.44 3.59 13.20
CA ARG A 290 -11.78 2.38 12.43
C ARG A 290 -13.31 2.21 12.30
N GLN A 291 -14.06 2.44 13.38
CA GLN A 291 -15.53 2.38 13.32
C GLN A 291 -16.10 3.45 12.38
N ALA A 292 -15.60 4.69 12.47
CA ALA A 292 -16.00 5.78 11.60
C ALA A 292 -15.70 5.47 10.13
N ILE A 293 -14.50 4.95 9.80
CA ILE A 293 -14.14 4.51 8.45
C ILE A 293 -15.13 3.48 7.92
N LEU A 294 -15.46 2.48 8.71
CA LEU A 294 -16.39 1.41 8.28
C LEU A 294 -17.83 1.90 8.11
N ALA A 295 -18.23 2.96 8.83
CA ALA A 295 -19.55 3.56 8.72
C ALA A 295 -19.65 4.58 7.57
N ASP A 296 -18.60 5.37 7.35
CA ASP A 296 -18.66 6.56 6.51
C ASP A 296 -18.11 6.32 5.09
N GLU A 297 -17.19 5.36 4.91
CA GLU A 297 -16.68 5.04 3.57
C GLU A 297 -17.73 4.26 2.76
N ALA A 298 -18.04 4.78 1.58
CA ALA A 298 -19.05 4.20 0.69
C ALA A 298 -18.71 2.78 0.19
N SER A 299 -17.49 2.32 0.42
CA SER A 299 -17.01 1.07 -0.14
C SER A 299 -15.90 0.44 0.71
N PRO A 300 -15.87 -0.89 0.84
CA PRO A 300 -14.87 -1.59 1.64
C PRO A 300 -13.47 -1.42 1.04
N ARG A 301 -12.48 -1.25 1.92
CA ARG A 301 -11.07 -1.10 1.54
C ARG A 301 -10.43 -2.39 1.03
N ARG A 302 -11.00 -3.52 1.40
CA ARG A 302 -10.43 -4.83 1.13
C ARG A 302 -8.97 -4.92 1.61
N TYR A 303 -8.00 -5.11 0.70
CA TYR A 303 -6.57 -5.18 1.03
C TYR A 303 -5.87 -3.82 1.01
N TYR A 304 -6.49 -2.75 0.51
CA TYR A 304 -5.98 -1.39 0.67
C TYR A 304 -5.89 -1.00 2.14
N ALA A 305 -4.77 -0.38 2.54
CA ALA A 305 -4.45 -0.01 3.93
C ALA A 305 -4.32 -1.21 4.90
N GLY A 306 -4.26 -2.43 4.36
CA GLY A 306 -3.73 -3.60 5.03
C GLY A 306 -2.20 -3.62 4.93
N PHE A 307 -1.61 -4.82 4.97
CA PHE A 307 -0.18 -5.00 4.70
C PHE A 307 0.09 -6.32 3.99
N SER A 308 1.23 -6.40 3.31
CA SER A 308 1.68 -7.65 2.70
C SER A 308 3.20 -7.74 2.69
N GLY A 309 3.70 -8.96 2.57
CA GLY A 309 5.13 -9.20 2.45
C GLY A 309 5.61 -10.51 3.06
N PRO A 310 6.90 -10.88 2.85
CA PRO A 310 7.50 -12.04 3.46
C PRO A 310 7.63 -11.86 4.98
N LEU A 311 7.29 -12.91 5.73
CA LEU A 311 7.41 -12.99 7.19
C LEU A 311 8.27 -14.18 7.56
N GLY A 312 9.49 -13.91 8.01
CA GLY A 312 10.48 -14.93 8.34
C GLY A 312 10.76 -15.89 7.19
N LEU A 313 10.53 -15.46 5.95
CA LEU A 313 10.81 -16.25 4.76
C LEU A 313 12.30 -16.17 4.44
N GLU A 314 12.97 -17.33 4.39
CA GLU A 314 14.43 -17.40 4.26
C GLU A 314 15.20 -16.52 5.29
N GLY A 315 14.60 -16.32 6.49
CA GLY A 315 15.17 -15.50 7.55
C GLY A 315 14.89 -14.00 7.43
N GLU A 316 14.12 -13.56 6.43
CA GLU A 316 13.78 -12.16 6.20
C GLU A 316 12.31 -11.85 6.55
N THR A 317 12.09 -10.68 7.13
CA THR A 317 10.77 -10.09 7.31
C THR A 317 10.75 -8.73 6.63
N ARG A 318 9.81 -8.55 5.70
CA ARG A 318 9.62 -7.32 4.92
C ARG A 318 8.13 -7.07 4.71
N LEU A 319 7.47 -6.52 5.74
CA LEU A 319 6.05 -6.23 5.71
C LEU A 319 5.81 -4.76 5.36
N TYR A 320 4.99 -4.51 4.37
CA TYR A 320 4.70 -3.17 3.85
C TYR A 320 3.21 -2.88 3.87
N VAL A 321 2.85 -1.64 4.22
CA VAL A 321 1.45 -1.18 4.16
C VAL A 321 0.99 -1.19 2.71
N SER A 322 -0.16 -1.81 2.44
CA SER A 322 -0.70 -1.96 1.07
C SER A 322 -1.31 -0.63 0.59
N LEU A 323 -0.44 0.26 0.12
CA LEU A 323 -0.76 1.56 -0.46
C LEU A 323 -0.40 1.60 -1.94
N ARG A 324 -0.90 2.64 -2.65
CA ARG A 324 -0.65 2.77 -4.09
C ARG A 324 -0.90 1.42 -4.76
N CYS A 325 -2.13 0.96 -4.64
CA CYS A 325 -2.51 -0.38 -5.07
C CYS A 325 -3.75 -0.36 -5.95
N MET A 326 -3.88 -1.43 -6.70
CA MET A 326 -5.08 -1.73 -7.47
C MET A 326 -5.40 -3.22 -7.42
N GLU A 327 -6.69 -3.50 -7.43
CA GLU A 327 -7.25 -4.82 -7.72
C GLU A 327 -7.69 -4.85 -9.17
N PHE A 328 -7.52 -5.96 -9.86
CA PHE A 328 -8.00 -6.06 -11.23
C PHE A 328 -8.56 -7.43 -11.57
N THR A 329 -9.60 -7.37 -12.39
CA THR A 329 -10.28 -8.47 -13.05
C THR A 329 -9.94 -8.43 -14.54
N PRO A 330 -10.43 -9.35 -15.38
CA PRO A 330 -10.20 -9.32 -16.83
C PRO A 330 -10.66 -8.04 -17.55
N SER A 331 -11.56 -7.24 -16.95
CA SER A 331 -12.17 -6.07 -17.62
C SER A 331 -12.18 -4.79 -16.79
N LEU A 332 -11.83 -4.86 -15.49
CA LEU A 332 -11.93 -3.74 -14.56
C LEU A 332 -10.72 -3.68 -13.64
N ALA A 333 -10.07 -2.52 -13.56
CA ALA A 333 -9.12 -2.18 -12.52
C ALA A 333 -9.78 -1.25 -11.49
N THR A 334 -9.64 -1.57 -10.20
CA THR A 334 -10.10 -0.73 -9.09
C THR A 334 -8.88 -0.21 -8.35
N LEU A 335 -8.64 1.09 -8.43
CA LEU A 335 -7.52 1.78 -7.80
C LEU A 335 -7.98 2.38 -6.47
N TYR A 336 -7.08 2.44 -5.50
CA TYR A 336 -7.35 2.93 -4.15
C TYR A 336 -6.41 4.07 -3.77
N ALA A 337 -6.95 5.11 -3.15
CA ALA A 337 -6.17 6.17 -2.52
C ALA A 337 -6.91 6.74 -1.31
N GLY A 338 -6.16 7.32 -0.36
CA GLY A 338 -6.70 8.01 0.80
C GLY A 338 -5.79 9.14 1.26
N GLY A 339 -6.36 10.08 2.00
CA GLY A 339 -5.70 11.21 2.64
C GLY A 339 -6.03 11.31 4.12
N GLY A 340 -5.13 11.89 4.90
CA GLY A 340 -5.33 12.13 6.32
C GLY A 340 -6.16 13.39 6.54
N ILE A 341 -7.36 13.22 7.10
CA ILE A 341 -8.26 14.31 7.45
C ILE A 341 -7.94 14.77 8.87
N MET A 342 -7.75 16.08 9.02
CA MET A 342 -7.50 16.79 10.27
C MET A 342 -8.59 17.87 10.45
N PRO A 343 -8.73 18.49 11.64
CA PRO A 343 -9.70 19.57 11.83
C PRO A 343 -9.56 20.74 10.85
N GLU A 344 -8.33 21.02 10.37
CA GLU A 344 -8.00 22.09 9.44
C GLU A 344 -8.12 21.68 7.97
N SER A 345 -8.52 20.42 7.69
CA SER A 345 -8.61 19.92 6.33
C SER A 345 -9.69 20.61 5.51
N VAL A 346 -9.36 20.92 4.25
CA VAL A 346 -10.28 21.45 3.25
C VAL A 346 -10.62 20.34 2.25
N GLU A 347 -11.88 20.07 2.05
CA GLU A 347 -12.39 18.95 1.27
C GLU A 347 -11.82 18.90 -0.16
N GLN A 348 -11.72 20.03 -0.84
CA GLN A 348 -11.17 20.12 -2.19
C GLN A 348 -9.68 19.73 -2.23
N GLU A 349 -8.90 20.17 -1.26
CA GLU A 349 -7.45 19.87 -1.17
C GLU A 349 -7.21 18.37 -0.93
N GLU A 350 -8.02 17.77 -0.04
CA GLU A 350 -7.95 16.33 0.25
C GLU A 350 -8.37 15.47 -0.94
N TRP A 351 -9.39 15.89 -1.67
CA TRP A 351 -9.78 15.26 -2.92
C TRP A 351 -8.63 15.28 -3.93
N GLU A 352 -8.02 16.44 -4.15
CA GLU A 352 -6.89 16.61 -5.06
C GLU A 352 -5.68 15.78 -4.63
N GLU A 353 -5.44 15.66 -3.32
CA GLU A 353 -4.40 14.77 -2.79
C GLU A 353 -4.66 13.32 -3.20
N THR A 354 -5.90 12.83 -3.05
CA THR A 354 -6.25 11.48 -3.51
C THR A 354 -6.10 11.33 -5.01
N GLN A 355 -6.43 12.35 -5.82
CA GLN A 355 -6.22 12.33 -7.26
C GLN A 355 -4.74 12.15 -7.60
N ARG A 356 -3.84 12.91 -6.95
CA ARG A 356 -2.39 12.77 -7.14
C ARG A 356 -1.89 11.37 -6.77
N LYS A 357 -2.42 10.79 -5.69
CA LYS A 357 -2.06 9.43 -5.25
C LYS A 357 -2.53 8.35 -6.23
N LEU A 358 -3.72 8.49 -6.82
CA LEU A 358 -4.24 7.56 -7.85
C LEU A 358 -3.38 7.55 -9.11
N GLN A 359 -2.76 8.67 -9.48
CA GLN A 359 -1.85 8.75 -10.64
C GLN A 359 -0.72 7.73 -10.56
N THR A 360 -0.35 7.29 -9.37
CA THR A 360 0.68 6.26 -9.18
C THR A 360 0.35 4.95 -9.91
N MET A 361 -0.91 4.52 -9.85
CA MET A 361 -1.40 3.32 -10.52
C MET A 361 -1.94 3.60 -11.92
N LEU A 362 -2.61 4.73 -12.13
CA LEU A 362 -3.14 5.12 -13.43
C LEU A 362 -2.08 5.15 -14.54
N ARG A 363 -0.87 5.60 -14.24
CA ARG A 363 0.24 5.65 -15.20
C ARG A 363 0.77 4.27 -15.61
N LEU A 364 0.34 3.20 -14.97
CA LEU A 364 0.70 1.83 -15.32
C LEU A 364 -0.32 1.21 -16.28
N LEU A 365 -1.55 1.74 -16.33
CA LEU A 365 -2.63 1.30 -17.20
C LEU A 365 -2.54 1.92 -18.60
#